data_6cac3f057c0373b4a6bdb3304faf5e86
#
_entry.id   6cac3f057c0373b4a6bdb3304faf5e86
#
_cell.length_a   1.000
_cell.length_b   1.000
_cell.length_c   1.000
_cell.angle_alpha   90.00
_cell.angle_beta   90.00
_cell.angle_gamma   90.00
#
_symmetry.space_group_name_H-M   'P 1'
#
loop_
_entity.id
_entity.type
_entity.pdbx_description
1 polymer ?
#
loop_
_entity_poly.entity_id
_entity_poly.type
_entity_poly.pdbx_seq_one_letter_code
_entity_poly.pdbx_strand_id
1 'polypeptide(L)'
;AKGRPVLIGTRSVAASETISDLLTRHGLDHSLLNARQDKQESDVIGRAGLHGAITVATNMAGRGTDISIDPDVDAKGGLFVIATEPHDARRIDRQLYGRCARQGNKGGHVMLASLEDELVVQAFGPRLAKIARALSVWKGRVPRLIFRPLVRSAQLSAERRNSSLRRALLRHDDSTEDLLAFSGRTE
;
A
#
# COMPACT_ATOMS: atom_id res chain seq x y z
N ALA A 1 -1.36 -22.54 -9.00
CA ALA A 1 -0.64 -21.53 -9.76
C ALA A 1 -1.18 -21.48 -11.19
N LYS A 2 -1.89 -20.41 -11.54
CA LYS A 2 -2.50 -20.23 -12.87
C LYS A 2 -1.55 -19.48 -13.83
N GLY A 3 -0.29 -19.23 -13.44
CA GLY A 3 0.67 -18.43 -14.21
C GLY A 3 0.31 -16.95 -14.34
N ARG A 4 -0.61 -16.44 -13.53
CA ARG A 4 -0.89 -14.99 -13.46
C ARG A 4 0.25 -14.28 -12.74
N PRO A 5 0.70 -13.10 -13.20
CA PRO A 5 1.61 -12.27 -12.44
C PRO A 5 0.94 -11.71 -11.18
N VAL A 6 1.72 -11.55 -10.13
CA VAL A 6 1.26 -11.05 -8.83
C VAL A 6 2.11 -9.86 -8.40
N LEU A 7 1.45 -8.74 -8.11
CA LEU A 7 2.08 -7.57 -7.50
C LEU A 7 1.64 -7.49 -6.04
N ILE A 8 2.59 -7.56 -5.12
CA ILE A 8 2.36 -7.44 -3.67
C ILE A 8 2.77 -6.04 -3.24
N GLY A 9 1.78 -5.24 -2.86
CA GLY A 9 1.97 -3.87 -2.39
C GLY A 9 2.09 -3.81 -0.87
N THR A 10 3.12 -3.14 -0.36
CA THR A 10 3.40 -2.93 1.06
C THR A 10 3.46 -1.46 1.41
N ARG A 11 3.26 -1.09 2.68
CA ARG A 11 3.33 0.30 3.15
C ARG A 11 4.76 0.77 3.44
N SER A 12 5.62 -0.14 3.85
CA SER A 12 6.98 0.19 4.29
C SER A 12 8.03 -0.69 3.64
N VAL A 13 9.27 -0.21 3.61
CA VAL A 13 10.43 -0.98 3.16
C VAL A 13 10.60 -2.23 4.02
N ALA A 14 10.50 -2.11 5.36
CA ALA A 14 10.63 -3.24 6.27
C ALA A 14 9.57 -4.34 5.99
N ALA A 15 8.32 -3.95 5.72
CA ALA A 15 7.28 -4.91 5.33
C ALA A 15 7.60 -5.59 4.00
N SER A 16 8.15 -4.87 3.03
CA SER A 16 8.55 -5.45 1.75
C SER A 16 9.70 -6.45 1.89
N GLU A 17 10.68 -6.15 2.72
CA GLU A 17 11.79 -7.05 3.04
C GLU A 17 11.30 -8.31 3.76
N THR A 18 10.42 -8.16 4.76
CA THR A 18 9.82 -9.30 5.48
C THR A 18 9.07 -10.25 4.54
N ILE A 19 8.30 -9.71 3.60
CA ILE A 19 7.57 -10.52 2.61
C ILE A 19 8.54 -11.18 1.63
N SER A 20 9.57 -10.47 1.19
CA SER A 20 10.62 -11.00 0.34
C SER A 20 11.32 -12.20 1.01
N ASP A 21 11.69 -12.07 2.28
CA ASP A 21 12.29 -13.17 3.06
C ASP A 21 11.35 -14.38 3.17
N LEU A 22 10.06 -14.14 3.38
CA LEU A 22 9.06 -15.21 3.43
C LEU A 22 8.94 -15.93 2.08
N LEU A 23 8.90 -15.21 0.97
CA LEU A 23 8.85 -15.79 -0.37
C LEU A 23 10.09 -16.62 -0.67
N THR A 24 11.27 -16.11 -0.32
CA THR A 24 12.56 -16.82 -0.44
C THR A 24 12.55 -18.13 0.35
N ARG A 25 12.11 -18.09 1.60
CA ARG A 25 12.01 -19.31 2.46
C ARG A 25 11.06 -20.37 1.88
N HIS A 26 10.06 -19.95 1.11
CA HIS A 26 9.14 -20.86 0.42
C HIS A 26 9.59 -21.25 -0.98
N GLY A 27 10.81 -20.86 -1.40
CA GLY A 27 11.36 -21.17 -2.73
C GLY A 27 10.60 -20.52 -3.88
N LEU A 28 10.00 -19.33 -3.64
CA LEU A 28 9.27 -18.57 -4.66
C LEU A 28 10.16 -17.47 -5.21
N ASP A 29 10.54 -17.58 -6.47
CA ASP A 29 11.28 -16.55 -7.18
C ASP A 29 10.44 -15.28 -7.28
N HIS A 30 11.02 -14.15 -6.93
CA HIS A 30 10.35 -12.86 -6.93
C HIS A 30 11.33 -11.71 -7.14
N SER A 31 10.81 -10.57 -7.52
CA SER A 31 11.53 -9.31 -7.59
C SER A 31 11.10 -8.39 -6.46
N LEU A 32 12.07 -7.73 -5.81
CA LEU A 32 11.80 -6.73 -4.77
C LEU A 32 12.05 -5.33 -5.35
N LEU A 33 11.08 -4.43 -5.14
CA LEU A 33 11.13 -3.04 -5.56
C LEU A 33 10.84 -2.12 -4.37
N ASN A 34 11.86 -1.46 -3.87
CA ASN A 34 11.73 -0.50 -2.77
C ASN A 34 12.65 0.71 -3.01
N ALA A 35 12.50 1.76 -2.23
CA ALA A 35 13.25 3.01 -2.35
C ALA A 35 14.79 2.88 -2.22
N ARG A 36 15.31 1.70 -1.91
CA ARG A 36 16.76 1.44 -1.87
C ARG A 36 17.34 0.97 -3.20
N GLN A 37 16.50 0.70 -4.20
CA GLN A 37 16.90 0.06 -5.47
C GLN A 37 16.51 0.87 -6.72
N ASP A 38 16.56 2.19 -6.65
CA ASP A 38 16.08 3.13 -7.69
C ASP A 38 16.63 2.87 -9.10
N LYS A 39 17.86 2.35 -9.24
CA LYS A 39 18.53 2.21 -10.55
C LYS A 39 17.94 1.11 -11.46
N GLN A 40 17.13 0.20 -10.95
CA GLN A 40 16.55 -0.92 -11.71
C GLN A 40 15.01 -0.89 -11.71
N GLU A 41 14.42 0.19 -11.24
CA GLU A 41 12.98 0.30 -11.05
C GLU A 41 12.18 0.04 -12.32
N SER A 42 12.56 0.65 -13.42
CA SER A 42 11.86 0.50 -14.72
C SER A 42 11.92 -0.92 -15.27
N ASP A 43 13.06 -1.60 -15.11
CA ASP A 43 13.25 -2.97 -15.60
C ASP A 43 12.44 -3.98 -14.79
N VAL A 44 12.45 -3.83 -13.46
CA VAL A 44 11.68 -4.70 -12.55
C VAL A 44 10.19 -4.54 -12.80
N ILE A 45 9.72 -3.30 -12.99
CA ILE A 45 8.31 -3.03 -13.29
C ILE A 45 7.92 -3.56 -14.66
N GLY A 46 8.78 -3.38 -15.67
CA GLY A 46 8.57 -3.94 -17.00
C GLY A 46 8.34 -5.45 -16.98
N ARG A 47 9.03 -6.15 -16.08
CA ARG A 47 8.89 -7.61 -15.91
C ARG A 47 7.75 -8.05 -15.02
N ALA A 48 7.16 -7.14 -14.24
CA ALA A 48 6.08 -7.46 -13.29
C ALA A 48 4.80 -7.98 -13.97
N GLY A 49 4.62 -7.73 -15.26
CA GLY A 49 3.49 -8.22 -16.05
C GLY A 49 3.73 -9.55 -16.75
N LEU A 50 4.93 -10.14 -16.67
CA LEU A 50 5.27 -11.40 -17.32
C LEU A 50 4.57 -12.59 -16.63
N HIS A 51 4.42 -13.67 -17.40
CA HIS A 51 3.81 -14.92 -16.93
C HIS A 51 4.48 -15.45 -15.65
N GLY A 52 3.68 -15.59 -14.59
CA GLY A 52 4.13 -16.15 -13.32
C GLY A 52 5.04 -15.24 -12.48
N ALA A 53 5.30 -14.00 -12.91
CA ALA A 53 6.13 -13.07 -12.16
C ALA A 53 5.51 -12.74 -10.80
N ILE A 54 6.34 -12.68 -9.76
CA ILE A 54 5.98 -12.19 -8.43
C ILE A 54 6.83 -10.96 -8.16
N THR A 55 6.18 -9.84 -7.90
CA THR A 55 6.87 -8.58 -7.58
C THR A 55 6.37 -8.05 -6.24
N VAL A 56 7.29 -7.79 -5.32
CA VAL A 56 7.01 -7.11 -4.05
C VAL A 56 7.43 -5.66 -4.21
N ALA A 57 6.51 -4.72 -4.00
CA ALA A 57 6.77 -3.31 -4.17
C ALA A 57 6.27 -2.48 -2.98
N THR A 58 7.04 -1.48 -2.56
CA THR A 58 6.50 -0.44 -1.68
C THR A 58 5.57 0.47 -2.48
N ASN A 59 4.62 1.10 -1.81
CA ASN A 59 3.60 1.93 -2.44
C ASN A 59 4.16 3.06 -3.35
N MET A 60 5.33 3.59 -3.02
CA MET A 60 5.96 4.68 -3.78
C MET A 60 6.74 4.19 -4.99
N ALA A 61 7.18 2.93 -4.97
CA ALA A 61 8.01 2.36 -6.03
C ALA A 61 7.20 2.12 -7.31
N GLY A 62 7.81 2.41 -8.45
CA GLY A 62 7.20 2.26 -9.77
C GLY A 62 6.10 3.27 -10.09
N ARG A 63 6.01 4.37 -9.36
CA ARG A 63 5.01 5.41 -9.65
C ARG A 63 5.33 6.08 -10.99
N GLY A 64 4.35 6.09 -11.90
CA GLY A 64 4.49 6.65 -13.24
C GLY A 64 4.84 5.62 -14.31
N THR A 65 5.36 4.45 -13.94
CA THR A 65 5.68 3.38 -14.89
C THR A 65 4.46 2.48 -15.11
N ASP A 66 4.18 2.15 -16.36
CA ASP A 66 3.12 1.20 -16.73
C ASP A 66 3.64 -0.24 -16.71
N ILE A 67 2.75 -1.17 -16.33
CA ILE A 67 3.04 -2.61 -16.32
C ILE A 67 2.42 -3.18 -17.60
N SER A 68 3.28 -3.54 -18.55
CA SER A 68 2.82 -4.19 -19.78
C SER A 68 2.38 -5.62 -19.49
N ILE A 69 1.23 -6.00 -20.00
CA ILE A 69 0.63 -7.32 -19.82
C ILE A 69 0.58 -8.03 -21.17
N ASP A 70 1.16 -9.22 -21.22
CA ASP A 70 1.09 -10.05 -22.43
C ASP A 70 -0.36 -10.54 -22.69
N PRO A 71 -0.77 -10.72 -23.95
CA PRO A 71 -2.12 -11.21 -24.30
C PRO A 71 -2.46 -12.56 -23.64
N ASP A 72 -1.49 -13.46 -23.51
CA ASP A 72 -1.68 -14.76 -22.84
C ASP A 72 -1.94 -14.62 -21.34
N VAL A 73 -1.33 -13.62 -20.71
CA VAL A 73 -1.55 -13.29 -19.31
C VAL A 73 -2.92 -12.62 -19.13
N ASP A 74 -3.30 -11.75 -20.04
CA ASP A 74 -4.63 -11.12 -20.03
C ASP A 74 -5.76 -12.18 -20.16
N ALA A 75 -5.59 -13.16 -21.05
CA ALA A 75 -6.55 -14.27 -21.20
C ALA A 75 -6.72 -15.07 -19.89
N LYS A 76 -5.68 -15.18 -19.07
CA LYS A 76 -5.68 -15.84 -17.75
C LYS A 76 -6.22 -14.96 -16.62
N GLY A 77 -6.63 -13.73 -16.91
CA GLY A 77 -7.20 -12.77 -15.97
C GLY A 77 -6.27 -11.65 -15.55
N GLY A 78 -5.14 -11.45 -16.26
CA GLY A 78 -4.22 -10.33 -16.12
C GLY A 78 -3.50 -10.26 -14.78
N LEU A 79 -2.97 -9.09 -14.44
CA LEU A 79 -2.22 -8.84 -13.21
C LEU A 79 -3.12 -8.98 -11.97
N PHE A 80 -2.61 -9.66 -10.95
CA PHE A 80 -3.27 -9.77 -9.66
C PHE A 80 -2.52 -8.94 -8.60
N VAL A 81 -3.20 -7.97 -8.00
CA VAL A 81 -2.62 -7.06 -7.00
C VAL A 81 -3.06 -7.47 -5.60
N ILE A 82 -2.10 -7.63 -4.70
CA ILE A 82 -2.32 -7.92 -3.28
C ILE A 82 -1.84 -6.72 -2.47
N ALA A 83 -2.74 -6.03 -1.77
CA ALA A 83 -2.38 -5.08 -0.73
C ALA A 83 -2.27 -5.82 0.60
N THR A 84 -1.13 -5.73 1.27
CA THR A 84 -0.85 -6.46 2.51
C THR A 84 -1.48 -5.83 3.75
N GLU A 85 -1.83 -4.55 3.65
CA GLU A 85 -2.48 -3.76 4.68
C GLU A 85 -3.14 -2.52 4.05
N PRO A 86 -4.14 -1.89 4.70
CA PRO A 86 -4.73 -0.64 4.23
C PRO A 86 -3.78 0.53 4.47
N HIS A 87 -3.70 1.46 3.50
CA HIS A 87 -2.96 2.70 3.64
C HIS A 87 -3.75 3.75 4.43
N ASP A 88 -3.06 4.80 4.91
CA ASP A 88 -3.65 5.91 5.65
C ASP A 88 -4.68 6.71 4.84
N ALA A 89 -4.62 6.62 3.52
CA ALA A 89 -5.56 7.28 2.63
C ALA A 89 -6.05 6.32 1.54
N ARG A 90 -7.36 6.29 1.36
CA ARG A 90 -8.03 5.43 0.36
C ARG A 90 -7.55 5.69 -1.08
N ARG A 91 -7.12 6.93 -1.38
CA ARG A 91 -6.55 7.26 -2.71
C ARG A 91 -5.30 6.44 -3.02
N ILE A 92 -4.50 6.12 -2.00
CA ILE A 92 -3.27 5.34 -2.14
C ILE A 92 -3.60 3.88 -2.47
N ASP A 93 -4.57 3.29 -1.78
CA ASP A 93 -5.06 1.95 -2.11
C ASP A 93 -5.59 1.88 -3.55
N ARG A 94 -6.33 2.92 -3.98
CA ARG A 94 -6.82 3.02 -5.36
C ARG A 94 -5.68 3.11 -6.38
N GLN A 95 -4.60 3.82 -6.07
CA GLN A 95 -3.42 3.90 -6.94
C GLN A 95 -2.75 2.53 -7.09
N LEU A 96 -2.65 1.78 -6.00
CA LEU A 96 -2.13 0.42 -6.02
C LEU A 96 -3.04 -0.50 -6.85
N TYR A 97 -4.36 -0.50 -6.61
CA TYR A 97 -5.30 -1.30 -7.39
C TYR A 97 -5.39 -0.87 -8.85
N GLY A 98 -5.20 0.43 -9.12
CA GLY A 98 -5.16 0.95 -10.48
C GLY A 98 -3.93 0.50 -11.29
N ARG A 99 -3.04 -0.30 -10.71
CA ARG A 99 -1.96 -0.95 -11.47
C ARG A 99 -2.43 -2.18 -12.23
N CYS A 100 -3.48 -2.85 -11.78
CA CYS A 100 -4.14 -3.89 -12.57
C CYS A 100 -5.20 -3.28 -13.50
N ALA A 101 -5.58 -4.02 -14.52
CA ALA A 101 -6.66 -3.67 -15.45
C ALA A 101 -6.45 -2.32 -16.17
N ARG A 102 -5.21 -1.97 -16.54
CA ARG A 102 -4.91 -0.81 -17.37
C ARG A 102 -5.14 -1.11 -18.84
N GLN A 103 -5.38 -0.07 -19.64
CA GLN A 103 -5.50 -0.17 -21.10
C GLN A 103 -6.55 -1.21 -21.59
N GLY A 104 -7.58 -1.47 -20.78
CA GLY A 104 -8.59 -2.47 -21.10
C GLY A 104 -8.25 -3.91 -20.72
N ASN A 105 -7.04 -4.17 -20.19
CA ASN A 105 -6.63 -5.50 -19.74
C ASN A 105 -7.45 -5.95 -18.53
N LYS A 106 -7.59 -7.28 -18.40
CA LYS A 106 -8.17 -7.87 -17.20
C LYS A 106 -7.23 -7.71 -16.01
N GLY A 107 -7.79 -7.71 -14.83
CA GLY A 107 -7.03 -7.66 -13.60
C GLY A 107 -7.88 -8.00 -12.38
N GLY A 108 -7.23 -8.22 -11.26
CA GLY A 108 -7.91 -8.46 -10.00
C GLY A 108 -7.10 -7.93 -8.85
N HIS A 109 -7.77 -7.60 -7.75
CA HIS A 109 -7.07 -7.18 -6.54
C HIS A 109 -7.72 -7.76 -5.29
N VAL A 110 -6.92 -7.88 -4.24
CA VAL A 110 -7.36 -8.23 -2.91
C VAL A 110 -6.62 -7.37 -1.89
N MET A 111 -7.30 -6.98 -0.83
CA MET A 111 -6.70 -6.40 0.35
C MET A 111 -6.71 -7.45 1.47
N LEU A 112 -5.54 -7.72 2.01
CA LEU A 112 -5.39 -8.44 3.26
C LEU A 112 -5.33 -7.37 4.35
N ALA A 113 -6.21 -7.42 5.31
CA ALA A 113 -6.23 -6.43 6.37
C ALA A 113 -6.58 -7.11 7.70
N SER A 114 -5.98 -6.63 8.77
CA SER A 114 -6.15 -7.13 10.13
C SER A 114 -6.70 -6.04 11.03
N LEU A 115 -7.38 -6.43 12.09
CA LEU A 115 -7.71 -5.50 13.18
C LEU A 115 -6.50 -5.16 14.04
N GLU A 116 -5.37 -5.83 13.82
CA GLU A 116 -4.07 -5.54 14.42
C GLU A 116 -3.22 -4.59 13.57
N ASP A 117 -3.67 -4.24 12.35
CA ASP A 117 -2.97 -3.27 11.51
C ASP A 117 -2.82 -1.94 12.25
N GLU A 118 -1.66 -1.32 12.11
CA GLU A 118 -1.32 -0.08 12.80
C GLU A 118 -2.39 1.00 12.62
N LEU A 119 -2.93 1.13 11.41
CA LEU A 119 -4.02 2.05 11.07
C LEU A 119 -5.25 1.88 11.97
N VAL A 120 -5.65 0.62 12.22
CA VAL A 120 -6.82 0.29 13.03
C VAL A 120 -6.51 0.52 14.51
N VAL A 121 -5.32 0.10 14.96
CA VAL A 121 -4.87 0.30 16.34
C VAL A 121 -4.76 1.78 16.69
N GLN A 122 -4.25 2.61 15.77
CA GLN A 122 -4.16 4.07 15.96
C GLN A 122 -5.52 4.75 15.99
N ALA A 123 -6.51 4.24 15.25
CA ALA A 123 -7.85 4.82 15.20
C ALA A 123 -8.71 4.48 16.41
N PHE A 124 -8.64 3.24 16.90
CA PHE A 124 -9.57 2.70 17.91
C PHE A 124 -8.89 2.23 19.19
N GLY A 125 -7.56 2.29 19.23
CA GLY A 125 -6.78 1.84 20.37
C GLY A 125 -6.57 0.31 20.44
N PRO A 126 -5.60 -0.14 21.27
CA PRO A 126 -5.20 -1.55 21.34
C PRO A 126 -6.28 -2.47 21.95
N ARG A 127 -7.29 -1.90 22.63
CA ARG A 127 -8.41 -2.68 23.19
C ARG A 127 -9.26 -3.33 22.12
N LEU A 128 -9.48 -2.63 20.99
CA LEU A 128 -10.25 -3.21 19.88
C LEU A 128 -9.51 -4.41 19.26
N ALA A 129 -8.20 -4.32 19.09
CA ALA A 129 -7.40 -5.44 18.60
C ALA A 129 -7.49 -6.66 19.53
N LYS A 130 -7.48 -6.47 20.86
CA LYS A 130 -7.66 -7.55 21.84
C LYS A 130 -9.04 -8.21 21.76
N ILE A 131 -10.11 -7.40 21.64
CA ILE A 131 -11.48 -7.88 21.47
C ILE A 131 -11.61 -8.66 20.15
N ALA A 132 -11.05 -8.11 19.09
CA ALA A 132 -11.07 -8.72 17.78
C ALA A 132 -10.32 -10.07 17.76
N ARG A 133 -9.18 -10.16 18.43
CA ARG A 133 -8.43 -11.40 18.60
C ARG A 133 -9.25 -12.44 19.35
N ALA A 134 -9.92 -12.06 20.44
CA ALA A 134 -10.79 -12.94 21.19
C ALA A 134 -11.99 -13.43 20.36
N LEU A 135 -12.57 -12.57 19.52
CA LEU A 135 -13.66 -12.93 18.61
C LEU A 135 -13.19 -13.79 17.41
N SER A 136 -11.98 -13.54 16.89
CA SER A 136 -11.43 -14.28 15.76
C SER A 136 -11.01 -15.69 16.13
N VAL A 137 -10.54 -15.93 17.35
CA VAL A 137 -10.28 -17.26 17.88
C VAL A 137 -11.54 -18.14 17.89
N TRP A 138 -12.72 -17.52 17.98
CA TRP A 138 -13.99 -18.25 18.00
C TRP A 138 -14.52 -18.65 16.61
N LYS A 139 -14.16 -17.93 15.51
CA LYS A 139 -14.63 -18.23 14.13
C LYS A 139 -13.63 -17.93 12.99
N GLY A 140 -12.39 -17.61 13.29
CA GLY A 140 -11.30 -17.44 12.31
C GLY A 140 -11.40 -16.25 11.33
N ARG A 141 -12.53 -15.52 11.26
CA ARG A 141 -12.68 -14.37 10.35
C ARG A 141 -13.73 -13.38 10.86
N VAL A 142 -13.38 -12.10 10.85
CA VAL A 142 -14.35 -11.02 11.09
C VAL A 142 -15.25 -10.85 9.86
N PRO A 143 -16.59 -10.81 10.03
CA PRO A 143 -17.50 -10.61 8.90
C PRO A 143 -17.18 -9.33 8.12
N ARG A 144 -17.20 -9.41 6.79
CA ARG A 144 -16.92 -8.27 5.89
C ARG A 144 -17.77 -7.04 6.17
N LEU A 145 -19.01 -7.26 6.58
CA LEU A 145 -19.97 -6.18 6.91
C LEU A 145 -19.51 -5.32 8.09
N ILE A 146 -18.80 -5.91 9.06
CA ILE A 146 -18.26 -5.20 10.22
C ILE A 146 -16.86 -4.67 9.91
N PHE A 147 -16.04 -5.45 9.24
CA PHE A 147 -14.64 -5.12 8.99
C PHE A 147 -14.46 -3.94 8.03
N ARG A 148 -15.21 -3.89 6.92
CA ARG A 148 -15.10 -2.82 5.92
C ARG A 148 -15.39 -1.42 6.48
N PRO A 149 -16.49 -1.17 7.23
CA PRO A 149 -16.74 0.14 7.83
C PRO A 149 -15.70 0.51 8.89
N LEU A 150 -15.16 -0.45 9.65
CA LEU A 150 -14.08 -0.20 10.61
C LEU A 150 -12.81 0.31 9.91
N VAL A 151 -12.32 -0.39 8.91
CA VAL A 151 -11.14 0.04 8.15
C VAL A 151 -11.39 1.40 7.49
N ARG A 152 -12.58 1.61 6.91
CA ARG A 152 -12.94 2.91 6.31
C ARG A 152 -12.95 4.04 7.33
N SER A 153 -13.48 3.81 8.52
CA SER A 153 -13.48 4.80 9.61
C SER A 153 -12.07 5.10 10.11
N ALA A 154 -11.20 4.08 10.21
CA ALA A 154 -9.79 4.24 10.54
C ALA A 154 -9.06 5.11 9.48
N GLN A 155 -9.28 4.84 8.19
CA GLN A 155 -8.72 5.65 7.10
C GLN A 155 -9.19 7.11 7.17
N LEU A 156 -10.47 7.35 7.35
CA LEU A 156 -11.01 8.72 7.49
C LEU A 156 -10.40 9.46 8.69
N SER A 157 -10.19 8.76 9.80
CA SER A 157 -9.51 9.33 10.97
C SER A 157 -8.06 9.69 10.67
N ALA A 158 -7.31 8.81 9.99
CA ALA A 158 -5.94 9.06 9.58
C ALA A 158 -5.85 10.23 8.58
N GLU A 159 -6.72 10.27 7.57
CA GLU A 159 -6.78 11.37 6.60
C GLU A 159 -7.03 12.73 7.27
N ARG A 160 -7.93 12.78 8.26
CA ARG A 160 -8.21 13.99 9.04
C ARG A 160 -6.99 14.43 9.85
N ARG A 161 -6.33 13.49 10.56
CA ARG A 161 -5.09 13.79 11.32
C ARG A 161 -4.00 14.32 10.40
N ASN A 162 -3.74 13.64 9.30
CA ASN A 162 -2.72 14.06 8.33
C ASN A 162 -3.05 15.41 7.67
N SER A 163 -4.33 15.71 7.44
CA SER A 163 -4.77 17.01 6.94
C SER A 163 -4.57 18.13 7.96
N SER A 164 -4.87 17.89 9.23
CA SER A 164 -4.66 18.88 10.30
C SER A 164 -3.18 19.17 10.55
N LEU A 165 -2.33 18.12 10.50
CA LEU A 165 -0.88 18.27 10.61
C LEU A 165 -0.31 19.11 9.46
N ARG A 166 -0.69 18.82 8.21
CA ARG A 166 -0.25 19.63 7.06
C ARG A 166 -0.67 21.10 7.18
N ARG A 167 -1.89 21.38 7.63
CA ARG A 167 -2.34 22.76 7.85
C ARG A 167 -1.60 23.47 8.98
N ALA A 168 -1.21 22.72 10.02
CA ALA A 168 -0.41 23.26 11.11
C ALA A 168 1.02 23.60 10.66
N LEU A 169 1.63 22.71 9.86
CA LEU A 169 2.96 22.96 9.28
C LEU A 169 2.95 24.18 8.35
N LEU A 170 1.99 24.27 7.42
CA LEU A 170 1.88 25.43 6.53
C LEU A 170 1.76 26.75 7.32
N ARG A 171 0.91 26.78 8.36
CA ARG A 171 0.79 27.99 9.21
C ARG A 171 2.07 28.32 9.95
N HIS A 172 2.85 27.31 10.33
CA HIS A 172 4.15 27.53 10.97
C HIS A 172 5.18 28.09 9.97
N ASP A 173 5.20 27.55 8.76
CA ASP A 173 6.07 28.05 7.68
C ASP A 173 5.74 29.50 7.34
N ASP A 174 4.44 29.84 7.12
CA ASP A 174 3.99 31.22 6.87
C ASP A 174 4.43 32.16 8.02
N SER A 175 4.28 31.75 9.29
CA SER A 175 4.68 32.57 10.43
C SER A 175 6.20 32.75 10.55
N THR A 176 6.98 31.77 10.09
CA THR A 176 8.44 31.83 10.10
C THR A 176 8.96 32.74 8.98
N GLU A 177 8.35 32.69 7.80
CA GLU A 177 8.66 33.58 6.68
C GLU A 177 8.37 35.05 7.04
N ASP A 178 7.24 35.33 7.71
CA ASP A 178 6.90 36.66 8.20
C ASP A 178 7.93 37.19 9.20
N LEU A 179 8.40 36.35 10.13
CA LEU A 179 9.43 36.75 11.11
C LEU A 179 10.78 37.03 10.44
N LEU A 180 11.17 36.23 9.43
CA LEU A 180 12.40 36.44 8.67
C LEU A 180 12.32 37.69 7.80
N ALA A 181 11.17 37.96 7.17
CA ALA A 181 10.92 39.17 6.39
C ALA A 181 10.98 40.44 7.28
N PHE A 182 10.59 40.35 8.54
CA PHE A 182 10.66 41.44 9.49
C PHE A 182 12.08 41.70 9.98
N SER A 183 12.90 40.65 10.18
CA SER A 183 14.29 40.78 10.62
C SER A 183 15.24 41.26 9.53
N GLY A 184 14.94 41.06 8.26
CA GLY A 184 15.73 41.53 7.11
C GLY A 184 15.49 42.99 6.69
N ARG A 185 14.62 43.74 7.37
CA ARG A 185 14.31 45.16 7.08
C ARG A 185 15.03 46.15 7.98
N THR A 186 15.98 45.72 8.78
CA THR A 186 16.74 46.60 9.72
C THR A 186 18.21 46.77 9.31
N GLU A 187 18.50 47.00 8.02
CA GLU A 187 19.74 47.61 7.52
C GLU A 187 19.44 48.73 6.52
#